data_a583485ac404b834b38858463d37ec20
#
_entry.id   a583485ac404b834b38858463d37ec20
#
_cell.length_a   1.000
_cell.length_b   1.000
_cell.length_c   1.000
_cell.angle_alpha   90.00
_cell.angle_beta   90.00
_cell.angle_gamma   90.00
#
_symmetry.space_group_name_H-M   'P 1'
#
loop_
_entity.id
_entity.type
_entity.pdbx_description
1 polymer ?
#
loop_
_entity_poly.entity_id
_entity_poly.type
_entity_poly.pdbx_seq_one_letter_code
_entity_poly.pdbx_strand_id
1 'polypeptide(L)'
;MSEQKKKVSILIPCYNEEENVVPMSMAINNIFTVDLTQYDWELVFIDNDSHDRTRELLREICSKNPHVKAIFNAKNFGQFNSPYHGILQVTGDCVISMVCDFQDPIELIPQYLEEWEKGYKIVIGIKSSSKE
;
A
#
# COMPACT_ATOMS: atom_id res chain seq x y z
N MET A 1 24.85 -15.40 11.71
CA MET A 1 23.80 -15.72 10.74
C MET A 1 22.72 -14.67 10.85
N SER A 2 22.44 -13.98 9.76
CA SER A 2 21.42 -12.94 9.78
C SER A 2 20.02 -13.57 9.67
N GLU A 3 19.13 -13.14 10.52
CA GLU A 3 17.75 -13.55 10.40
C GLU A 3 17.14 -12.83 9.20
N GLN A 4 16.34 -13.55 8.45
CA GLN A 4 15.63 -12.98 7.34
C GLN A 4 14.49 -12.11 7.87
N LYS A 5 14.42 -10.86 7.41
CA LYS A 5 13.36 -9.96 7.83
C LYS A 5 12.02 -10.42 7.27
N LYS A 6 10.97 -10.25 8.05
CA LYS A 6 9.61 -10.40 7.56
C LYS A 6 9.29 -9.27 6.62
N LYS A 7 8.51 -9.57 5.59
CA LYS A 7 8.17 -8.60 4.55
C LYS A 7 6.72 -8.16 4.68
N VAL A 8 6.49 -6.86 4.57
CA VAL A 8 5.17 -6.25 4.61
C VAL A 8 4.83 -5.73 3.22
N SER A 9 3.68 -6.09 2.71
CA SER A 9 3.15 -5.55 1.46
C SER A 9 2.04 -4.55 1.77
N ILE A 10 2.21 -3.31 1.30
CA ILE A 10 1.16 -2.30 1.37
C ILE A 10 0.51 -2.23 0.00
N LEU A 11 -0.79 -2.43 -0.04
CA LEU A 11 -1.55 -2.48 -1.29
C LEU A 11 -2.49 -1.29 -1.34
N ILE A 12 -2.36 -0.46 -2.38
CA ILE A 12 -3.14 0.76 -2.51
C ILE A 12 -3.78 0.82 -3.89
N PRO A 13 -5.11 0.58 -3.98
CA PRO A 13 -5.82 0.81 -5.23
C PRO A 13 -5.95 2.30 -5.52
N CYS A 14 -5.80 2.69 -6.77
CA CYS A 14 -5.86 4.08 -7.21
C CYS A 14 -6.77 4.23 -8.41
N TYR A 15 -7.51 5.32 -8.43
CA TYR A 15 -8.21 5.77 -9.63
C TYR A 15 -8.26 7.29 -9.60
N ASN A 16 -7.56 7.92 -10.57
CA ASN A 16 -7.46 9.39 -10.66
C ASN A 16 -6.99 10.01 -9.33
N GLU A 17 -5.83 9.56 -8.85
CA GLU A 17 -5.25 9.99 -7.59
C GLU A 17 -3.95 10.77 -7.79
N GLU A 18 -3.88 11.58 -8.86
CA GLU A 18 -2.65 12.31 -9.17
C GLU A 18 -2.16 13.23 -8.06
N GLU A 19 -3.06 13.70 -7.19
CA GLU A 19 -2.67 14.56 -6.07
C GLU A 19 -2.11 13.78 -4.90
N ASN A 20 -2.41 12.49 -4.79
CA ASN A 20 -2.12 11.71 -3.59
C ASN A 20 -1.02 10.67 -3.74
N VAL A 21 -0.73 10.19 -4.96
CA VAL A 21 0.21 9.06 -5.11
C VAL A 21 1.62 9.42 -4.68
N VAL A 22 2.10 10.62 -4.96
CA VAL A 22 3.46 11.04 -4.55
C VAL A 22 3.53 11.23 -3.03
N PRO A 23 2.65 12.03 -2.40
CA PRO A 23 2.69 12.15 -0.94
C PRO A 23 2.54 10.81 -0.23
N MET A 24 1.67 9.93 -0.72
CA MET A 24 1.45 8.62 -0.11
C MET A 24 2.71 7.76 -0.19
N SER A 25 3.37 7.71 -1.35
CA SER A 25 4.59 6.92 -1.50
C SER A 25 5.70 7.44 -0.60
N MET A 26 5.81 8.76 -0.45
CA MET A 26 6.80 9.36 0.42
C MET A 26 6.54 9.06 1.89
N ALA A 27 5.29 9.13 2.32
CA ALA A 27 4.91 8.86 3.69
C ALA A 27 5.18 7.40 4.08
N ILE A 28 4.83 6.46 3.20
CA ILE A 28 5.06 5.04 3.45
C ILE A 28 6.56 4.72 3.43
N ASN A 29 7.29 5.28 2.48
CA ASN A 29 8.75 5.12 2.45
C ASN A 29 9.37 5.60 3.76
N ASN A 30 8.92 6.75 4.26
CA ASN A 30 9.46 7.31 5.50
C ASN A 30 9.20 6.40 6.69
N ILE A 31 7.99 5.86 6.81
CA ILE A 31 7.65 5.03 7.98
C ILE A 31 8.49 3.74 8.01
N PHE A 32 8.77 3.13 6.85
CA PHE A 32 9.57 1.92 6.79
C PHE A 32 11.08 2.17 6.87
N THR A 33 11.53 3.37 6.54
CA THR A 33 12.96 3.68 6.64
C THR A 33 13.35 4.28 7.98
N VAL A 34 12.40 4.82 8.75
CA VAL A 34 12.66 5.49 10.04
C VAL A 34 12.11 4.69 11.20
N ASP A 35 10.84 4.30 11.15
CA ASP A 35 10.14 3.70 12.30
C ASP A 35 10.08 2.18 12.27
N LEU A 36 9.95 1.58 11.10
CA LEU A 36 9.73 0.15 10.94
C LEU A 36 10.89 -0.52 10.21
N THR A 37 12.12 -0.22 10.64
CA THR A 37 13.33 -0.69 9.99
C THR A 37 13.56 -2.19 10.13
N GLN A 38 12.84 -2.85 11.03
CA GLN A 38 12.94 -4.30 11.23
C GLN A 38 12.24 -5.11 10.14
N TYR A 39 11.45 -4.46 9.30
CA TYR A 39 10.73 -5.12 8.22
C TYR A 39 11.35 -4.82 6.87
N ASP A 40 11.32 -5.82 5.97
CA ASP A 40 11.42 -5.58 4.55
C ASP A 40 10.03 -5.14 4.06
N TRP A 41 9.92 -4.47 2.93
CA TRP A 41 8.63 -3.93 2.51
C TRP A 41 8.54 -3.72 1.01
N GLU A 42 7.30 -3.71 0.55
CA GLU A 42 6.96 -3.27 -0.80
C GLU A 42 5.68 -2.46 -0.73
N LEU A 43 5.58 -1.49 -1.62
CA LEU A 43 4.36 -0.69 -1.80
C LEU A 43 3.86 -0.96 -3.21
N VAL A 44 2.65 -1.50 -3.32
CA VAL A 44 2.06 -1.86 -4.61
C VAL A 44 0.84 -1.00 -4.86
N PHE A 45 0.95 -0.11 -5.84
CA PHE A 45 -0.19 0.66 -6.32
C PHE A 45 -0.88 -0.15 -7.43
N ILE A 46 -2.21 -0.19 -7.37
CA ILE A 46 -3.00 -0.80 -8.44
C ILE A 46 -3.79 0.32 -9.10
N ASP A 47 -3.36 0.72 -10.28
CA ASP A 47 -4.05 1.75 -11.03
C ASP A 47 -5.19 1.14 -11.82
N ASN A 48 -6.38 1.60 -11.55
CA ASN A 48 -7.61 1.05 -12.10
C ASN A 48 -8.08 1.86 -13.33
N ASP A 49 -7.15 2.02 -14.29
CA ASP A 49 -7.38 2.72 -15.56
C ASP A 49 -7.63 4.22 -15.38
N SER A 50 -6.72 4.88 -14.65
CA SER A 50 -6.78 6.32 -14.45
C SER A 50 -6.59 7.09 -15.77
N HIS A 51 -7.27 8.22 -15.87
CA HIS A 51 -7.24 9.09 -17.07
C HIS A 51 -6.54 10.41 -16.79
N ASP A 52 -6.08 10.64 -15.57
CA ASP A 52 -5.28 11.82 -15.20
C ASP A 52 -3.78 11.47 -15.23
N ARG A 53 -2.95 12.20 -14.48
CA ARG A 53 -1.51 11.97 -14.44
C ARG A 53 -1.08 10.85 -13.49
N THR A 54 -2.02 10.12 -12.89
CA THR A 54 -1.70 9.07 -11.93
C THR A 54 -0.69 8.06 -12.49
N ARG A 55 -0.94 7.53 -13.69
CA ARG A 55 -0.06 6.52 -14.30
C ARG A 55 1.34 7.04 -14.56
N GLU A 56 1.45 8.26 -15.05
CA GLU A 56 2.73 8.91 -15.29
C GLU A 56 3.53 9.04 -13.99
N LEU A 57 2.86 9.54 -12.94
CA LEU A 57 3.49 9.72 -11.64
C LEU A 57 3.91 8.39 -11.02
N LEU A 58 3.10 7.35 -11.16
CA LEU A 58 3.45 6.03 -10.65
C LEU A 58 4.68 5.46 -11.34
N ARG A 59 4.79 5.60 -12.65
CA ARG A 59 5.98 5.17 -13.39
C ARG A 59 7.22 5.88 -12.89
N GLU A 60 7.10 7.18 -12.64
CA GLU A 60 8.21 7.97 -12.13
C GLU A 60 8.61 7.53 -10.73
N ILE A 61 7.65 7.32 -9.83
CA ILE A 61 7.92 6.84 -8.48
C ILE A 61 8.63 5.48 -8.54
N CYS A 62 8.13 4.54 -9.32
CA CYS A 62 8.70 3.20 -9.43
C CYS A 62 10.13 3.23 -9.98
N SER A 63 10.44 4.16 -10.88
CA SER A 63 11.78 4.28 -11.44
C SER A 63 12.81 4.75 -10.42
N LYS A 64 12.36 5.44 -9.38
CA LYS A 64 13.23 6.02 -8.34
C LYS A 64 13.29 5.20 -7.07
N ASN A 65 12.32 4.35 -6.82
CA ASN A 65 12.24 3.61 -5.57
C ASN A 65 11.98 2.11 -5.84
N PRO A 66 12.98 1.23 -5.59
CA PRO A 66 12.82 -0.20 -5.88
C PRO A 66 11.79 -0.90 -4.98
N HIS A 67 11.37 -0.27 -3.89
CA HIS A 67 10.32 -0.83 -3.03
C HIS A 67 8.92 -0.58 -3.57
N VAL A 68 8.78 0.32 -4.55
CA VAL A 68 7.47 0.69 -5.08
C VAL A 68 7.23 0.00 -6.41
N LYS A 69 6.06 -0.61 -6.54
CA LYS A 69 5.62 -1.30 -7.74
C LYS A 69 4.25 -0.77 -8.13
N ALA A 70 3.93 -0.89 -9.41
CA ALA A 70 2.63 -0.46 -9.91
C ALA A 70 2.06 -1.49 -10.86
N ILE A 71 0.78 -1.77 -10.71
CA ILE A 71 0.02 -2.64 -11.61
C ILE A 71 -0.98 -1.74 -12.34
N PHE A 72 -0.95 -1.78 -13.66
CA PHE A 72 -1.83 -0.95 -14.48
C PHE A 72 -2.90 -1.80 -15.12
N ASN A 73 -4.14 -1.64 -14.67
CA ASN A 73 -5.26 -2.35 -15.27
C ASN A 73 -5.64 -1.69 -16.60
N ALA A 74 -6.00 -2.52 -17.58
CA ALA A 74 -6.39 -2.01 -18.90
C ALA A 74 -7.79 -1.40 -18.90
N LYS A 75 -8.58 -1.68 -17.87
CA LYS A 75 -9.90 -1.11 -17.69
C LYS A 75 -10.22 -1.08 -16.19
N ASN A 76 -11.23 -0.30 -15.83
CA ASN A 76 -11.66 -0.22 -14.44
C ASN A 76 -12.45 -1.49 -14.07
N PHE A 77 -11.89 -2.27 -13.14
CA PHE A 77 -12.52 -3.50 -12.64
C PHE A 77 -13.36 -3.27 -11.39
N GLY A 78 -13.44 -2.01 -10.92
CA GLY A 78 -14.14 -1.70 -9.68
C GLY A 78 -13.24 -1.86 -8.46
N GLN A 79 -13.68 -1.25 -7.36
CA GLN A 79 -12.83 -1.18 -6.16
C GLN A 79 -12.68 -2.52 -5.43
N PHE A 80 -13.54 -3.50 -5.71
CA PHE A 80 -13.44 -4.81 -5.06
C PHE A 80 -12.60 -5.81 -5.87
N ASN A 81 -12.75 -5.80 -7.19
CA ASN A 81 -12.02 -6.75 -8.03
C ASN A 81 -10.56 -6.37 -8.20
N SER A 82 -10.26 -5.07 -8.31
CA SER A 82 -8.90 -4.59 -8.49
C SER A 82 -8.01 -4.90 -7.29
N PRO A 83 -8.43 -4.61 -6.03
CA PRO A 83 -7.63 -4.98 -4.87
C PRO A 83 -7.42 -6.49 -4.74
N TYR A 84 -8.42 -7.30 -5.06
CA TYR A 84 -8.26 -8.76 -5.03
C TYR A 84 -7.18 -9.22 -6.00
N HIS A 85 -7.18 -8.68 -7.21
CA HIS A 85 -6.16 -8.99 -8.20
C HIS A 85 -4.77 -8.61 -7.67
N GLY A 86 -4.66 -7.45 -7.02
CA GLY A 86 -3.41 -7.00 -6.45
C GLY A 86 -2.90 -7.88 -5.32
N ILE A 87 -3.80 -8.39 -4.47
CA ILE A 87 -3.42 -9.31 -3.39
C ILE A 87 -2.71 -10.54 -3.96
N LEU A 88 -3.13 -11.02 -5.13
CA LEU A 88 -2.49 -12.17 -5.77
C LEU A 88 -1.09 -11.86 -6.32
N GLN A 89 -0.72 -10.58 -6.42
CA GLN A 89 0.56 -10.16 -6.98
C GLN A 89 1.59 -9.76 -5.92
N VAL A 90 1.18 -9.63 -4.65
CA VAL A 90 2.10 -9.21 -3.60
C VAL A 90 2.87 -10.40 -3.04
N THR A 91 4.05 -10.13 -2.50
CA THR A 91 4.98 -11.18 -2.06
C THR A 91 5.28 -11.12 -0.56
N GLY A 92 4.65 -10.21 0.17
CA GLY A 92 4.94 -10.05 1.60
C GLY A 92 4.33 -11.14 2.47
N ASP A 93 4.88 -11.27 3.67
CA ASP A 93 4.34 -12.16 4.69
C ASP A 93 3.06 -11.60 5.31
N CYS A 94 2.88 -10.29 5.24
CA CYS A 94 1.71 -9.56 5.70
C CYS A 94 1.26 -8.59 4.63
N VAL A 95 -0.03 -8.47 4.41
CA VAL A 95 -0.59 -7.53 3.42
C VAL A 95 -1.52 -6.56 4.13
N ILE A 96 -1.27 -5.26 3.93
CA ILE A 96 -2.14 -4.20 4.44
C ILE A 96 -2.70 -3.45 3.24
N SER A 97 -4.02 -3.42 3.13
CA SER A 97 -4.70 -2.66 2.07
C SER A 97 -5.16 -1.32 2.61
N MET A 98 -4.87 -0.25 1.90
CA MET A 98 -5.20 1.12 2.31
C MET A 98 -5.77 1.88 1.12
N VAL A 99 -6.52 2.95 1.40
CA VAL A 99 -6.99 3.86 0.35
C VAL A 99 -5.94 4.96 0.11
N CYS A 100 -5.89 5.46 -1.13
CA CYS A 100 -4.84 6.38 -1.54
C CYS A 100 -5.02 7.82 -1.05
N ASP A 101 -6.19 8.17 -0.56
CA ASP A 101 -6.56 9.56 -0.27
C ASP A 101 -6.34 9.98 1.20
N PHE A 102 -5.54 9.24 1.94
CA PHE A 102 -5.23 9.52 3.35
C PHE A 102 -6.44 9.41 4.30
N GLN A 103 -7.54 8.79 3.89
CA GLN A 103 -8.64 8.50 4.80
C GLN A 103 -8.23 7.53 5.90
N ASP A 104 -7.33 6.60 5.56
CA ASP A 104 -6.75 5.69 6.54
C ASP A 104 -5.43 6.30 7.04
N PRO A 105 -5.31 6.58 8.34
CA PRO A 105 -4.06 7.15 8.87
C PRO A 105 -2.90 6.18 8.71
N ILE A 106 -1.78 6.68 8.21
CA ILE A 106 -0.56 5.87 8.04
C ILE A 106 -0.07 5.36 9.39
N GLU A 107 -0.33 6.11 10.45
CA GLU A 107 0.05 5.74 11.81
C GLU A 107 -0.59 4.44 12.29
N LEU A 108 -1.63 3.97 11.61
CA LEU A 108 -2.23 2.67 11.92
C LEU A 108 -1.38 1.49 11.46
N ILE A 109 -0.44 1.70 10.52
CA ILE A 109 0.41 0.60 10.03
C ILE A 109 1.19 -0.06 11.16
N PRO A 110 1.89 0.67 12.04
CA PRO A 110 2.56 0.03 13.18
C PRO A 110 1.61 -0.74 14.07
N GLN A 111 0.40 -0.24 14.29
CA GLN A 111 -0.59 -0.91 15.12
C GLN A 111 -1.06 -2.22 14.51
N TYR A 112 -1.29 -2.24 13.18
CA TYR A 112 -1.65 -3.47 12.49
C TYR A 112 -0.54 -4.51 12.58
N LEU A 113 0.70 -4.08 12.42
CA LEU A 113 1.85 -4.98 12.50
C LEU A 113 2.05 -5.51 13.91
N GLU A 114 1.80 -4.70 14.94
CA GLU A 114 1.86 -5.15 16.32
C GLU A 114 0.85 -6.26 16.58
N GLU A 115 -0.39 -6.11 16.10
CA GLU A 115 -1.41 -7.15 16.24
C GLU A 115 -1.04 -8.40 15.45
N TRP A 116 -0.49 -8.24 14.25
CA TRP A 116 -0.03 -9.37 13.45
C TRP A 116 1.08 -10.14 14.16
N GLU A 117 2.03 -9.44 14.78
CA GLU A 117 3.12 -10.07 15.53
C GLU A 117 2.62 -10.86 16.75
N LYS A 118 1.45 -10.51 17.28
CA LYS A 118 0.81 -11.28 18.35
C LYS A 118 0.18 -12.58 17.88
N GLY A 119 0.19 -12.84 16.57
CA GLY A 119 -0.32 -14.07 15.99
C GLY A 119 -1.67 -13.94 15.29
N TYR A 120 -2.21 -12.74 15.18
CA TYR A 120 -3.45 -12.53 14.44
C TYR A 120 -3.18 -12.59 12.95
N LYS A 121 -3.85 -13.49 12.25
CA LYS A 121 -3.65 -13.66 10.81
C LYS A 121 -4.39 -12.61 9.98
N ILE A 122 -5.48 -12.07 10.50
CA ILE A 122 -6.26 -11.03 9.85
C ILE A 122 -6.43 -9.89 10.84
N VAL A 123 -6.03 -8.70 10.43
CA VAL A 123 -6.19 -7.49 11.23
C VAL A 123 -7.02 -6.52 10.42
N ILE A 124 -8.15 -6.08 10.98
CA ILE A 124 -9.10 -5.20 10.32
C ILE A 124 -9.23 -3.92 11.11
N GLY A 125 -8.99 -2.80 10.45
CA GLY A 125 -9.28 -1.50 11.03
C GLY A 125 -10.75 -1.16 10.83
N ILE A 126 -11.43 -0.84 11.92
CA ILE A 126 -12.84 -0.48 11.88
C ILE A 126 -12.97 1.00 12.22
N LYS A 127 -13.64 1.75 11.34
CA LYS A 127 -13.93 3.16 11.62
C LYS A 127 -15.02 3.25 12.67
N SER A 128 -14.73 3.95 13.75
CA SER A 128 -15.70 4.20 14.81
C SER A 128 -16.73 5.26 14.42
N SER A 129 -16.39 6.12 13.45
CA SER A 129 -17.32 7.10 12.90
C SER A 129 -16.98 7.34 11.44
N SER A 130 -18.00 7.55 10.64
CA SER A 130 -17.83 7.86 9.22
C SER A 130 -18.43 9.23 8.95
N LYS A 131 -17.65 10.08 8.30
CA LYS A 131 -18.14 11.37 7.80
C LYS A 131 -18.28 11.27 6.29
N GLU A 132 -19.46 11.28 5.83
CA GLU A 132 -19.73 11.24 4.40
C GLU A 132 -20.47 12.48 3.95
#